data_70768cad6b966e9b678eb34b02afe883
#
_entry.id   70768cad6b966e9b678eb34b02afe883
#
_cell.length_a   1.000
_cell.length_b   1.000
_cell.length_c   1.000
_cell.angle_alpha   90.00
_cell.angle_beta   90.00
_cell.angle_gamma   90.00
#
_symmetry.space_group_name_H-M   'P 1'
#
loop_
_entity.id
_entity.type
_entity.pdbx_description
1 polymer ?
#
loop_
_entity_poly.entity_id
_entity_poly.type
_entity_poly.pdbx_seq_one_letter_code
_entity_poly.pdbx_strand_id
1 'polypeptide(L)'
;MSASPSLSFEFIGNACGIFTGKEGTRILCDPWIENGVFEGSWYHYPPLTTAPEDLHHVDAIYLSHIHPDHFDERFFEFEKNTPIIVLDDRFNFLPKKLNELGFHNLLRVKNEETIVFNELSITLFAPFAKHPFHEAAVGDLIDSAMLIECNGTRALNTNDNKPTPESCLALRERFGSIDLAMLNYNGASPYPAKFTNLSNAEKKTEHDRILDRNIVYMHNLIETLKPRMVLPFAGAYILGGHLSHLNDYLGTTTWDICAEKLNGIGLSSAEVVLLREHDVLNIETGETNREYEPLDNAHMEQYIQQISGDTYPYESDNIPDSAQIIADLETASDRMRQRMTRAGITSDRTVTIDVDGKPIQIHPVFSTDTDTDATPRLACVMDLRLLRRILDRVSHWNNAEIGCHVEFNRTPNEYQPDLHTALQFLHL
;
A
#
# COMPACT_ATOMS: atom_id res chain seq x y z
N MET A 1 5.03 -23.92 -33.48
CA MET A 1 4.93 -22.68 -32.73
C MET A 1 3.71 -22.86 -31.84
N SER A 2 3.85 -22.83 -30.51
CA SER A 2 2.70 -22.82 -29.61
C SER A 2 1.92 -21.52 -29.88
N ALA A 3 0.60 -21.60 -29.86
CA ALA A 3 -0.25 -20.40 -29.96
C ALA A 3 0.09 -19.45 -28.81
N SER A 4 0.08 -18.13 -29.07
CA SER A 4 0.23 -17.15 -28.00
C SER A 4 -0.89 -17.33 -26.95
N PRO A 5 -0.59 -17.22 -25.64
CA PRO A 5 -1.62 -17.32 -24.59
C PRO A 5 -2.70 -16.27 -24.78
N SER A 6 -3.92 -16.58 -24.34
CA SER A 6 -5.01 -15.59 -24.34
C SER A 6 -4.68 -14.38 -23.47
N LEU A 7 -4.10 -14.63 -22.30
CA LEU A 7 -3.67 -13.61 -21.34
C LEU A 7 -2.46 -14.16 -20.57
N SER A 8 -1.41 -13.35 -20.43
CA SER A 8 -0.25 -13.65 -19.58
C SER A 8 0.04 -12.50 -18.62
N PHE A 9 0.78 -12.79 -17.55
CA PHE A 9 1.23 -11.83 -16.57
C PHE A 9 2.73 -11.98 -16.32
N GLU A 10 3.49 -10.92 -16.53
CA GLU A 10 4.89 -10.81 -16.14
C GLU A 10 4.99 -10.10 -14.80
N PHE A 11 5.56 -10.74 -13.79
CA PHE A 11 5.77 -10.15 -12.48
C PHE A 11 7.07 -9.33 -12.45
N ILE A 12 7.02 -8.13 -11.92
CA ILE A 12 8.19 -7.27 -11.71
C ILE A 12 8.52 -7.22 -10.21
N GLY A 13 7.62 -6.70 -9.39
CA GLY A 13 7.83 -6.61 -7.94
C GLY A 13 6.69 -5.92 -7.22
N ASN A 14 6.40 -6.28 -5.98
CA ASN A 14 5.28 -5.79 -5.17
C ASN A 14 3.95 -5.83 -5.94
N ALA A 15 3.41 -4.67 -6.33
CA ALA A 15 2.20 -4.51 -7.13
C ALA A 15 2.50 -4.26 -8.63
N CYS A 16 3.77 -4.19 -9.00
CA CYS A 16 4.21 -3.94 -10.37
C CYS A 16 4.25 -5.22 -11.20
N GLY A 17 3.63 -5.19 -12.38
CA GLY A 17 3.69 -6.26 -13.37
C GLY A 17 2.98 -5.86 -14.66
N ILE A 18 3.09 -6.71 -15.68
CA ILE A 18 2.59 -6.43 -17.02
C ILE A 18 1.65 -7.52 -17.47
N PHE A 19 0.40 -7.19 -17.73
CA PHE A 19 -0.51 -8.05 -18.46
C PHE A 19 -0.28 -7.94 -19.96
N THR A 20 -0.22 -9.06 -20.64
CA THR A 20 -0.09 -9.11 -22.10
C THR A 20 -1.25 -9.92 -22.69
N GLY A 21 -2.02 -9.28 -23.57
CA GLY A 21 -3.12 -9.90 -24.31
C GLY A 21 -2.64 -10.71 -25.51
N LYS A 22 -3.55 -11.44 -26.14
CA LYS A 22 -3.27 -12.38 -27.24
C LYS A 22 -2.65 -11.70 -28.47
N GLU A 23 -3.04 -10.46 -28.76
CA GLU A 23 -2.53 -9.69 -29.90
C GLU A 23 -1.29 -8.88 -29.55
N GLY A 24 -0.82 -8.96 -28.28
CA GLY A 24 0.39 -8.34 -27.79
C GLY A 24 0.17 -7.02 -27.06
N THR A 25 -1.07 -6.62 -26.80
CA THR A 25 -1.33 -5.41 -25.99
C THR A 25 -0.82 -5.57 -24.56
N ARG A 26 0.02 -4.63 -24.12
CA ARG A 26 0.70 -4.64 -22.82
C ARG A 26 0.17 -3.56 -21.90
N ILE A 27 -0.32 -3.98 -20.72
CA ILE A 27 -0.79 -3.08 -19.64
C ILE A 27 0.13 -3.21 -18.45
N LEU A 28 0.89 -2.15 -18.15
CA LEU A 28 1.70 -2.04 -16.94
C LEU A 28 0.82 -1.66 -15.75
N CYS A 29 1.01 -2.32 -14.63
CA CYS A 29 0.31 -2.06 -13.38
C CYS A 29 1.26 -1.49 -12.34
N ASP A 30 0.86 -0.42 -11.65
CA ASP A 30 1.44 0.13 -10.43
C ASP A 30 2.99 0.12 -10.39
N PRO A 31 3.68 0.90 -11.24
CA PRO A 31 5.13 0.85 -11.41
C PRO A 31 5.86 1.51 -10.24
N TRP A 32 6.19 0.72 -9.21
CA TRP A 32 7.18 1.06 -8.21
C TRP A 32 8.44 0.21 -8.46
N ILE A 33 9.54 0.85 -8.79
CA ILE A 33 10.81 0.20 -9.18
C ILE A 33 11.95 0.61 -8.25
N GLU A 34 12.06 1.91 -7.95
CA GLU A 34 13.16 2.44 -7.18
C GLU A 34 12.90 2.40 -5.68
N ASN A 35 13.91 1.97 -4.92
CA ASN A 35 13.85 1.95 -3.47
C ASN A 35 13.65 3.35 -2.85
N GLY A 36 13.23 3.38 -1.60
CA GLY A 36 13.11 4.60 -0.82
C GLY A 36 11.78 5.35 -0.97
N VAL A 37 10.69 4.67 -1.32
CA VAL A 37 9.34 5.22 -1.14
C VAL A 37 9.00 5.33 0.35
N PHE A 38 7.88 5.98 0.69
CA PHE A 38 7.48 6.29 2.06
C PHE A 38 8.60 6.95 2.87
N GLU A 39 9.00 8.15 2.42
CA GLU A 39 10.02 9.01 3.05
C GLU A 39 11.42 8.37 3.12
N GLY A 40 11.70 7.40 2.25
CA GLY A 40 13.00 6.75 2.12
C GLY A 40 13.11 5.38 2.75
N SER A 41 12.08 4.87 3.43
CA SER A 41 12.22 3.67 4.25
C SER A 41 11.89 2.34 3.57
N TRP A 42 11.10 2.33 2.49
CA TRP A 42 10.69 1.08 1.85
C TRP A 42 11.61 0.66 0.72
N TYR A 43 11.97 -0.61 0.72
CA TYR A 43 12.85 -1.25 -0.23
C TYR A 43 12.24 -2.54 -0.75
N HIS A 44 12.54 -2.85 -2.00
CA HIS A 44 12.23 -4.17 -2.56
C HIS A 44 13.09 -5.26 -1.95
N TYR A 45 12.48 -6.41 -1.70
CA TYR A 45 13.22 -7.65 -1.49
C TYR A 45 12.52 -8.79 -2.26
N PRO A 46 13.24 -9.51 -3.11
CA PRO A 46 14.64 -9.25 -3.56
C PRO A 46 14.80 -7.88 -4.20
N PRO A 47 16.04 -7.33 -4.20
CA PRO A 47 16.30 -6.11 -4.95
C PRO A 47 16.00 -6.34 -6.44
N LEU A 48 15.33 -5.40 -7.07
CA LEU A 48 14.97 -5.49 -8.48
C LEU A 48 16.19 -5.25 -9.38
N THR A 49 16.18 -5.91 -10.52
CA THR A 49 17.14 -5.70 -11.63
C THR A 49 16.55 -4.85 -12.74
N THR A 50 15.22 -4.70 -12.78
CA THR A 50 14.49 -3.85 -13.73
C THR A 50 14.81 -2.39 -13.50
N ALA A 51 15.21 -1.70 -14.57
CA ALA A 51 15.29 -0.25 -14.58
C ALA A 51 13.96 0.38 -15.05
N PRO A 52 13.64 1.63 -14.66
CA PRO A 52 12.41 2.30 -15.10
C PRO A 52 12.26 2.32 -16.64
N GLU A 53 13.35 2.46 -17.36
CA GLU A 53 13.38 2.50 -18.84
C GLU A 53 12.94 1.18 -19.49
N ASP A 54 13.10 0.06 -18.81
CA ASP A 54 12.70 -1.27 -19.32
C ASP A 54 11.18 -1.39 -19.43
N LEU A 55 10.43 -0.54 -18.70
CA LEU A 55 8.97 -0.54 -18.65
C LEU A 55 8.31 0.39 -19.69
N HIS A 56 9.10 1.14 -20.49
CA HIS A 56 8.56 2.15 -21.42
C HIS A 56 7.79 1.57 -22.61
N HIS A 57 7.95 0.27 -22.91
CA HIS A 57 7.32 -0.37 -24.06
C HIS A 57 5.99 -1.02 -23.69
N VAL A 58 5.03 -0.19 -23.28
CA VAL A 58 3.66 -0.61 -22.91
C VAL A 58 2.61 0.25 -23.63
N ASP A 59 1.43 -0.31 -23.86
CA ASP A 59 0.36 0.35 -24.58
C ASP A 59 -0.48 1.22 -23.64
N ALA A 60 -0.58 0.86 -22.37
CA ALA A 60 -1.21 1.67 -21.34
C ALA A 60 -0.64 1.32 -19.95
N ILE A 61 -0.91 2.21 -18.99
CA ILE A 61 -0.55 2.03 -17.58
C ILE A 61 -1.85 2.03 -16.76
N TYR A 62 -2.03 1.03 -15.92
CA TYR A 62 -3.07 1.04 -14.88
C TYR A 62 -2.45 1.48 -13.55
N LEU A 63 -3.06 2.49 -12.93
CA LEU A 63 -2.69 2.95 -11.60
C LEU A 63 -3.87 2.78 -10.65
N SER A 64 -3.67 1.94 -9.63
CA SER A 64 -4.72 1.62 -8.67
C SER A 64 -5.03 2.78 -7.74
N HIS A 65 -4.00 3.42 -7.19
CA HIS A 65 -4.12 4.55 -6.27
C HIS A 65 -2.79 5.34 -6.11
N ILE A 66 -2.79 6.35 -5.23
CA ILE A 66 -1.72 7.36 -5.14
C ILE A 66 -0.58 6.99 -4.16
N HIS A 67 -0.64 5.88 -3.44
CA HIS A 67 0.46 5.52 -2.54
C HIS A 67 1.77 5.30 -3.32
N PRO A 68 2.93 5.67 -2.73
CA PRO A 68 4.20 5.67 -3.46
C PRO A 68 4.68 4.31 -3.94
N ASP A 69 4.26 3.22 -3.33
CA ASP A 69 4.55 1.83 -3.74
C ASP A 69 3.66 1.31 -4.88
N HIS A 70 2.74 2.15 -5.39
CA HIS A 70 1.91 1.93 -6.57
C HIS A 70 2.12 3.04 -7.61
N PHE A 71 2.45 4.23 -7.16
CA PHE A 71 2.70 5.40 -8.00
C PHE A 71 3.89 6.19 -7.45
N ASP A 72 5.09 5.82 -7.83
CA ASP A 72 6.29 6.58 -7.49
C ASP A 72 6.49 7.75 -8.46
N GLU A 73 6.02 8.92 -8.05
CA GLU A 73 6.11 10.13 -8.89
C GLU A 73 7.55 10.57 -9.21
N ARG A 74 8.56 10.13 -8.43
CA ARG A 74 9.97 10.48 -8.62
C ARG A 74 10.54 9.90 -9.90
N PHE A 75 10.04 8.72 -10.26
CA PHE A 75 10.50 7.92 -11.41
C PHE A 75 9.40 7.64 -12.43
N PHE A 76 8.27 8.38 -12.38
CA PHE A 76 7.17 8.22 -13.32
C PHE A 76 7.47 8.98 -14.62
N GLU A 77 8.50 8.51 -15.35
CA GLU A 77 9.04 9.11 -16.57
C GLU A 77 8.59 8.37 -17.83
N PHE A 78 7.29 8.33 -18.06
CA PHE A 78 6.69 7.78 -19.28
C PHE A 78 6.45 8.86 -20.32
N GLU A 79 6.22 8.45 -21.58
CA GLU A 79 5.75 9.37 -22.62
C GLU A 79 4.43 10.00 -22.20
N LYS A 80 4.31 11.33 -22.32
CA LYS A 80 3.14 12.07 -21.82
C LYS A 80 1.83 11.70 -22.50
N ASN A 81 1.89 11.05 -23.66
CA ASN A 81 0.73 10.54 -24.40
C ASN A 81 0.37 9.09 -24.06
N THR A 82 1.17 8.38 -23.27
CA THR A 82 0.83 7.02 -22.86
C THR A 82 -0.53 7.03 -22.14
N PRO A 83 -1.50 6.22 -22.57
CA PRO A 83 -2.81 6.13 -21.92
C PRO A 83 -2.65 5.66 -20.47
N ILE A 84 -3.29 6.35 -19.51
CA ILE A 84 -3.28 5.93 -18.11
C ILE A 84 -4.72 5.61 -17.69
N ILE A 85 -4.94 4.36 -17.30
CA ILE A 85 -6.22 3.81 -16.84
C ILE A 85 -6.33 4.07 -15.34
N VAL A 86 -7.37 4.79 -14.91
CA VAL A 86 -7.61 5.15 -13.51
C VAL A 86 -9.09 5.08 -13.18
N LEU A 87 -9.41 4.79 -11.93
CA LEU A 87 -10.80 4.83 -11.45
C LEU A 87 -11.32 6.27 -11.47
N ASP A 88 -12.51 6.47 -12.08
CA ASP A 88 -13.24 7.74 -12.05
C ASP A 88 -14.08 7.84 -10.77
N ASP A 89 -13.44 8.21 -9.68
CA ASP A 89 -14.09 8.47 -8.40
C ASP A 89 -13.73 9.88 -7.88
N ARG A 90 -14.66 10.51 -7.19
CA ARG A 90 -14.49 11.88 -6.65
C ARG A 90 -13.37 11.97 -5.60
N PHE A 91 -13.02 10.87 -4.96
CA PHE A 91 -11.97 10.80 -3.94
C PHE A 91 -10.62 10.35 -4.51
N ASN A 92 -10.58 9.96 -5.79
CA ASN A 92 -9.35 9.62 -6.46
C ASN A 92 -8.56 10.88 -6.82
N PHE A 93 -7.52 11.20 -6.06
CA PHE A 93 -6.65 12.36 -6.30
C PHE A 93 -5.64 12.14 -7.42
N LEU A 94 -5.47 10.90 -7.86
CA LEU A 94 -4.49 10.51 -8.86
C LEU A 94 -4.66 11.24 -10.19
N PRO A 95 -5.87 11.41 -10.78
CA PRO A 95 -6.06 12.19 -12.02
C PRO A 95 -5.57 13.63 -11.91
N LYS A 96 -5.75 14.27 -10.75
CA LYS A 96 -5.24 15.63 -10.52
C LYS A 96 -3.73 15.64 -10.51
N LYS A 97 -3.10 14.73 -9.77
CA LYS A 97 -1.64 14.62 -9.67
C LYS A 97 -1.00 14.32 -11.03
N LEU A 98 -1.56 13.40 -11.79
CA LEU A 98 -1.10 13.07 -13.14
C LEU A 98 -1.17 14.28 -14.08
N ASN A 99 -2.26 15.07 -14.03
CA ASN A 99 -2.37 16.30 -14.80
C ASN A 99 -1.29 17.33 -14.40
N GLU A 100 -0.98 17.47 -13.11
CA GLU A 100 0.10 18.35 -12.62
C GLU A 100 1.47 17.90 -13.15
N LEU A 101 1.68 16.61 -13.33
CA LEU A 101 2.89 16.01 -13.94
C LEU A 101 2.87 16.06 -15.49
N GLY A 102 1.80 16.57 -16.10
CA GLY A 102 1.67 16.73 -17.55
C GLY A 102 1.12 15.51 -18.30
N PHE A 103 0.56 14.52 -17.58
CA PHE A 103 -0.15 13.40 -18.20
C PHE A 103 -1.63 13.73 -18.34
N HIS A 104 -2.11 13.83 -19.58
CA HIS A 104 -3.48 14.25 -19.88
C HIS A 104 -4.30 13.16 -20.59
N ASN A 105 -3.65 12.10 -21.07
CA ASN A 105 -4.33 10.98 -21.73
C ASN A 105 -4.84 9.98 -20.69
N LEU A 106 -5.87 10.39 -19.91
CA LEU A 106 -6.42 9.60 -18.83
C LEU A 106 -7.70 8.88 -19.29
N LEU A 107 -7.67 7.55 -19.24
CA LEU A 107 -8.83 6.68 -19.42
C LEU A 107 -9.52 6.52 -18.06
N ARG A 108 -10.46 7.39 -17.77
CA ARG A 108 -11.21 7.39 -16.50
C ARG A 108 -12.37 6.42 -16.60
N VAL A 109 -12.30 5.34 -15.82
CA VAL A 109 -13.26 4.25 -15.81
C VAL A 109 -14.10 4.33 -14.53
N LYS A 110 -15.43 4.36 -14.65
CA LYS A 110 -16.31 4.39 -13.48
C LYS A 110 -16.32 3.06 -12.76
N ASN A 111 -16.72 3.11 -11.48
CA ASN A 111 -16.91 1.89 -10.69
C ASN A 111 -17.80 0.89 -11.44
N GLU A 112 -17.31 -0.34 -11.56
CA GLU A 112 -17.97 -1.44 -12.24
C GLU A 112 -18.22 -1.25 -13.75
N GLU A 113 -17.70 -0.20 -14.36
CA GLU A 113 -17.72 -0.03 -15.81
C GLU A 113 -16.63 -0.90 -16.45
N THR A 114 -16.97 -1.50 -17.58
CA THR A 114 -16.03 -2.23 -18.43
C THR A 114 -15.71 -1.42 -19.66
N ILE A 115 -14.43 -1.20 -19.90
CA ILE A 115 -13.92 -0.63 -21.15
C ILE A 115 -13.25 -1.70 -21.97
N VAL A 116 -13.18 -1.50 -23.29
CA VAL A 116 -12.39 -2.32 -24.19
C VAL A 116 -11.17 -1.52 -24.62
N PHE A 117 -9.99 -2.03 -24.35
CA PHE A 117 -8.72 -1.49 -24.77
C PHE A 117 -8.00 -2.50 -25.66
N ASN A 118 -8.00 -2.25 -26.96
CA ASN A 118 -7.62 -3.24 -27.98
C ASN A 118 -8.40 -4.55 -27.80
N GLU A 119 -7.74 -5.70 -27.60
CA GLU A 119 -8.37 -7.00 -27.38
C GLU A 119 -8.71 -7.28 -25.90
N LEU A 120 -8.38 -6.36 -24.99
CA LEU A 120 -8.58 -6.53 -23.56
C LEU A 120 -9.86 -5.87 -23.08
N SER A 121 -10.65 -6.59 -22.29
CA SER A 121 -11.76 -6.02 -21.50
C SER A 121 -11.29 -5.71 -20.09
N ILE A 122 -11.43 -4.48 -19.63
CA ILE A 122 -10.93 -3.99 -18.35
C ILE A 122 -12.11 -3.42 -17.54
N THR A 123 -12.34 -3.96 -16.36
CA THR A 123 -13.35 -3.47 -15.41
C THR A 123 -12.66 -2.99 -14.16
N LEU A 124 -12.94 -1.75 -13.72
CA LEU A 124 -12.42 -1.24 -12.46
C LEU A 124 -13.49 -1.25 -11.37
N PHE A 125 -13.03 -1.49 -10.15
CA PHE A 125 -13.86 -1.51 -8.95
C PHE A 125 -13.34 -0.47 -7.94
N ALA A 126 -14.24 0.34 -7.42
CA ALA A 126 -13.98 1.15 -6.24
C ALA A 126 -13.73 0.24 -5.01
N PRO A 127 -13.25 0.79 -3.89
CA PRO A 127 -13.00 0.00 -2.69
C PRO A 127 -14.18 -0.88 -2.31
N PHE A 128 -13.93 -2.19 -2.17
CA PHE A 128 -14.95 -3.18 -1.82
C PHE A 128 -15.41 -3.01 -0.36
N ALA A 129 -14.47 -2.73 0.54
CA ALA A 129 -14.80 -2.42 1.92
C ALA A 129 -15.27 -0.97 2.04
N LYS A 130 -16.33 -0.73 2.81
CA LYS A 130 -16.75 0.64 3.14
C LYS A 130 -16.10 1.05 4.44
N HIS A 131 -15.26 2.07 4.39
CA HIS A 131 -14.81 2.71 5.61
C HIS A 131 -15.96 3.51 6.24
N PRO A 132 -16.07 3.57 7.59
CA PRO A 132 -17.12 4.35 8.26
C PRO A 132 -17.15 5.83 7.83
N PHE A 133 -16.02 6.38 7.38
CA PHE A 133 -15.87 7.77 6.96
C PHE A 133 -15.80 7.99 5.46
N HIS A 134 -16.08 6.98 4.65
CA HIS A 134 -16.07 7.11 3.20
C HIS A 134 -16.94 8.28 2.71
N GLU A 135 -18.10 8.51 3.33
CA GLU A 135 -19.00 9.62 3.01
C GLU A 135 -18.46 10.99 3.46
N ALA A 136 -17.56 11.02 4.43
CA ALA A 136 -16.97 12.24 4.97
C ALA A 136 -15.78 12.77 4.15
N ALA A 137 -15.45 12.16 3.02
CA ALA A 137 -14.31 12.50 2.17
C ALA A 137 -12.95 12.47 2.93
N VAL A 138 -12.85 11.58 3.89
CA VAL A 138 -11.66 11.33 4.69
C VAL A 138 -11.21 9.93 4.31
N GLY A 139 -10.69 9.81 3.08
CA GLY A 139 -10.64 8.49 2.53
C GLY A 139 -9.26 7.85 2.59
N ASP A 140 -9.17 6.78 3.32
CA ASP A 140 -8.18 5.73 3.09
C ASP A 140 -8.56 4.85 1.90
N LEU A 141 -9.77 5.02 1.37
CA LEU A 141 -10.35 4.12 0.40
C LEU A 141 -10.26 4.74 -0.99
N ILE A 142 -9.03 4.84 -1.44
CA ILE A 142 -8.69 5.30 -2.79
C ILE A 142 -8.27 4.15 -3.71
N ASP A 143 -8.15 2.93 -3.13
CA ASP A 143 -7.60 1.76 -3.81
C ASP A 143 -8.61 1.19 -4.80
N SER A 144 -8.27 1.17 -6.08
CA SER A 144 -9.09 0.45 -7.07
C SER A 144 -8.59 -0.99 -7.27
N ALA A 145 -9.50 -1.87 -7.68
CA ALA A 145 -9.17 -3.19 -8.19
C ALA A 145 -9.48 -3.26 -9.68
N MET A 146 -8.80 -4.16 -10.40
CA MET A 146 -8.97 -4.37 -11.82
C MET A 146 -9.28 -5.82 -12.14
N LEU A 147 -10.36 -6.07 -12.89
CA LEU A 147 -10.58 -7.30 -13.60
C LEU A 147 -10.19 -7.10 -15.07
N ILE A 148 -9.26 -7.91 -15.56
CA ILE A 148 -8.81 -7.91 -16.95
C ILE A 148 -9.18 -9.26 -17.58
N GLU A 149 -9.72 -9.21 -18.81
CA GLU A 149 -10.15 -10.37 -19.56
C GLU A 149 -9.64 -10.32 -20.99
N CYS A 150 -9.19 -11.45 -21.51
CA CYS A 150 -8.93 -11.69 -22.93
C CYS A 150 -9.40 -13.09 -23.33
N ASN A 151 -10.30 -13.16 -24.33
CA ASN A 151 -10.83 -14.43 -24.85
C ASN A 151 -11.37 -15.40 -23.77
N GLY A 152 -11.99 -14.89 -22.73
CA GLY A 152 -12.59 -15.68 -21.64
C GLY A 152 -11.61 -16.03 -20.51
N THR A 153 -10.31 -15.76 -20.65
CA THR A 153 -9.33 -15.88 -19.56
C THR A 153 -9.35 -14.61 -18.72
N ARG A 154 -9.51 -14.74 -17.39
CA ARG A 154 -9.73 -13.62 -16.47
C ARG A 154 -8.73 -13.57 -15.33
N ALA A 155 -8.19 -12.38 -15.08
CA ALA A 155 -7.39 -12.10 -13.89
C ALA A 155 -8.04 -10.96 -13.08
N LEU A 156 -8.14 -11.16 -11.77
CA LEU A 156 -8.54 -10.15 -10.80
C LEU A 156 -7.31 -9.66 -10.03
N ASN A 157 -6.92 -8.42 -10.25
CA ASN A 157 -5.88 -7.75 -9.47
C ASN A 157 -6.54 -6.86 -8.42
N THR A 158 -6.45 -7.24 -7.15
CA THR A 158 -7.06 -6.47 -6.07
C THR A 158 -6.17 -5.36 -5.57
N ASN A 159 -4.86 -5.43 -5.79
CA ASN A 159 -3.89 -4.52 -5.17
C ASN A 159 -4.15 -4.39 -3.67
N ASP A 160 -4.23 -3.19 -3.12
CA ASP A 160 -4.55 -2.94 -1.72
C ASP A 160 -6.07 -2.85 -1.44
N ASN A 161 -6.90 -2.86 -2.48
CA ASN A 161 -8.34 -2.92 -2.33
C ASN A 161 -8.76 -4.28 -1.75
N LYS A 162 -9.29 -4.26 -0.55
CA LYS A 162 -9.60 -5.47 0.23
C LYS A 162 -11.00 -5.98 -0.06
N PRO A 163 -11.17 -7.07 -0.84
CA PRO A 163 -12.48 -7.67 -1.07
C PRO A 163 -13.13 -8.14 0.23
N THR A 164 -14.47 -8.16 0.22
CA THR A 164 -15.25 -8.84 1.25
C THR A 164 -15.79 -10.17 0.71
N PRO A 165 -16.21 -11.11 1.57
CA PRO A 165 -16.87 -12.33 1.10
C PRO A 165 -18.06 -12.02 0.18
N GLU A 166 -18.84 -10.98 0.49
CA GLU A 166 -19.98 -10.54 -0.30
C GLU A 166 -19.55 -10.04 -1.68
N SER A 167 -18.49 -9.24 -1.76
CA SER A 167 -17.95 -8.78 -3.05
C SER A 167 -17.38 -9.92 -3.88
N CYS A 168 -16.72 -10.90 -3.26
CA CYS A 168 -16.25 -12.12 -3.94
C CYS A 168 -17.41 -12.92 -4.55
N LEU A 169 -18.53 -13.07 -3.83
CA LEU A 169 -19.73 -13.72 -4.36
C LEU A 169 -20.32 -12.96 -5.55
N ALA A 170 -20.44 -11.62 -5.42
CA ALA A 170 -20.93 -10.76 -6.49
C ALA A 170 -20.05 -10.81 -7.75
N LEU A 171 -18.73 -10.84 -7.58
CA LEU A 171 -17.78 -10.98 -8.69
C LEU A 171 -17.97 -12.32 -9.41
N ARG A 172 -18.10 -13.43 -8.66
CA ARG A 172 -18.36 -14.74 -9.26
C ARG A 172 -19.70 -14.81 -9.97
N GLU A 173 -20.75 -14.25 -9.40
CA GLU A 173 -22.08 -14.23 -10.01
C GLU A 173 -22.06 -13.45 -11.33
N ARG A 174 -21.38 -12.31 -11.36
CA ARG A 174 -21.36 -11.41 -12.52
C ARG A 174 -20.42 -11.89 -13.62
N PHE A 175 -19.21 -12.32 -13.28
CA PHE A 175 -18.14 -12.60 -14.23
C PHE A 175 -17.86 -14.11 -14.40
N GLY A 176 -18.43 -14.96 -13.56
CA GLY A 176 -18.18 -16.40 -13.59
C GLY A 176 -16.84 -16.78 -12.98
N SER A 177 -16.13 -17.73 -13.60
CA SER A 177 -14.83 -18.21 -13.12
C SER A 177 -13.74 -17.14 -13.28
N ILE A 178 -12.89 -17.03 -12.26
CA ILE A 178 -11.64 -16.24 -12.26
C ILE A 178 -10.47 -17.22 -12.39
N ASP A 179 -9.62 -17.02 -13.40
CA ASP A 179 -8.47 -17.90 -13.62
C ASP A 179 -7.32 -17.56 -12.69
N LEU A 180 -7.05 -16.27 -12.47
CA LEU A 180 -6.03 -15.78 -11.55
C LEU A 180 -6.62 -14.73 -10.61
N ALA A 181 -6.51 -14.94 -9.31
CA ALA A 181 -6.74 -13.90 -8.30
C ALA A 181 -5.41 -13.44 -7.69
N MET A 182 -5.09 -12.16 -7.85
CA MET A 182 -3.92 -11.51 -7.27
C MET A 182 -4.39 -10.80 -6.01
N LEU A 183 -4.06 -11.36 -4.85
CA LEU A 183 -4.61 -10.93 -3.57
C LEU A 183 -3.52 -10.41 -2.64
N ASN A 184 -3.81 -9.29 -1.98
CA ASN A 184 -2.93 -8.74 -0.94
C ASN A 184 -2.86 -9.70 0.26
N TYR A 185 -1.64 -9.98 0.73
CA TYR A 185 -1.37 -10.91 1.83
C TYR A 185 -0.73 -10.25 3.05
N ASN A 186 -0.30 -9.00 2.92
CA ASN A 186 0.29 -8.22 3.99
C ASN A 186 -0.52 -6.93 4.25
N GLY A 187 -0.13 -6.18 5.24
CA GLY A 187 -0.64 -4.84 5.50
C GLY A 187 0.51 -3.88 5.77
N ALA A 188 0.33 -2.63 5.39
CA ALA A 188 1.26 -1.56 5.67
C ALA A 188 0.87 -0.86 6.97
N SER A 189 1.67 -1.00 8.03
CA SER A 189 1.36 -0.37 9.33
C SER A 189 2.60 -0.29 10.21
N PRO A 190 2.80 0.81 10.96
CA PRO A 190 3.84 0.90 11.98
C PRO A 190 3.56 0.00 13.20
N TYR A 191 2.33 -0.53 13.35
CA TYR A 191 1.98 -1.43 14.45
C TYR A 191 2.34 -2.87 14.11
N PRO A 192 2.99 -3.59 15.03
CA PRO A 192 3.42 -3.21 16.38
C PRO A 192 4.83 -2.60 16.46
N ALA A 193 5.59 -2.59 15.35
CA ALA A 193 7.02 -2.30 15.30
C ALA A 193 7.40 -0.96 15.97
N LYS A 194 6.66 0.11 15.69
CA LYS A 194 6.94 1.48 16.19
C LYS A 194 6.14 1.86 17.44
N PHE A 195 5.54 0.89 18.13
CA PHE A 195 4.76 1.16 19.36
C PHE A 195 5.60 0.92 20.61
N THR A 196 5.98 1.99 21.32
CA THR A 196 6.86 1.95 22.50
C THR A 196 6.16 1.52 23.79
N ASN A 197 4.84 1.49 23.80
CA ASN A 197 4.07 0.89 24.89
C ASN A 197 4.08 -0.64 24.86
N LEU A 198 4.73 -1.26 23.87
CA LEU A 198 4.91 -2.71 23.76
C LEU A 198 6.38 -3.09 23.98
N SER A 199 6.62 -4.11 24.77
CA SER A 199 7.92 -4.80 24.85
C SER A 199 8.22 -5.55 23.54
N ASN A 200 9.47 -5.91 23.29
CA ASN A 200 9.84 -6.69 22.11
C ASN A 200 9.12 -8.03 22.03
N ALA A 201 8.86 -8.68 23.17
CA ALA A 201 8.10 -9.94 23.23
C ALA A 201 6.64 -9.72 22.80
N GLU A 202 5.99 -8.64 23.27
CA GLU A 202 4.64 -8.29 22.88
C GLU A 202 4.58 -7.90 21.39
N LYS A 203 5.57 -7.16 20.88
CA LYS A 203 5.67 -6.85 19.44
C LYS A 203 5.72 -8.11 18.59
N LYS A 204 6.50 -9.11 19.00
CA LYS A 204 6.57 -10.39 18.29
C LYS A 204 5.26 -11.16 18.33
N THR A 205 4.59 -11.18 19.49
CA THR A 205 3.25 -11.80 19.63
C THR A 205 2.23 -11.12 18.72
N GLU A 206 2.25 -9.79 18.64
CA GLU A 206 1.34 -9.03 17.78
C GLU A 206 1.69 -9.21 16.29
N HIS A 207 2.97 -9.28 15.92
CA HIS A 207 3.41 -9.65 14.59
C HIS A 207 2.77 -10.99 14.15
N ASP A 208 2.94 -12.04 14.95
CA ASP A 208 2.43 -13.38 14.64
C ASP A 208 0.89 -13.37 14.53
N ARG A 209 0.21 -12.66 15.42
CA ARG A 209 -1.26 -12.50 15.40
C ARG A 209 -1.75 -11.79 14.12
N ILE A 210 -1.04 -10.73 13.69
CA ILE A 210 -1.41 -9.98 12.48
C ILE A 210 -1.22 -10.86 11.24
N LEU A 211 -0.10 -11.57 11.18
CA LEU A 211 0.23 -12.48 10.10
C LEU A 211 -0.85 -13.57 9.96
N ASP A 212 -1.17 -14.28 11.05
CA ASP A 212 -2.19 -15.32 11.04
C ASP A 212 -3.57 -14.76 10.63
N ARG A 213 -3.94 -13.59 11.12
CA ARG A 213 -5.18 -12.90 10.71
C ARG A 213 -5.21 -12.64 9.20
N ASN A 214 -4.11 -12.14 8.62
CA ASN A 214 -4.04 -11.82 7.19
C ASN A 214 -4.12 -13.11 6.34
N ILE A 215 -3.47 -14.18 6.76
CA ILE A 215 -3.55 -15.50 6.09
C ILE A 215 -4.97 -16.07 6.15
N VAL A 216 -5.62 -16.04 7.31
CA VAL A 216 -7.01 -16.50 7.46
C VAL A 216 -7.97 -15.65 6.60
N TYR A 217 -7.75 -14.34 6.55
CA TYR A 217 -8.53 -13.44 5.69
C TYR A 217 -8.36 -13.84 4.20
N MET A 218 -7.12 -13.97 3.73
CA MET A 218 -6.83 -14.37 2.36
C MET A 218 -7.42 -15.75 2.02
N HIS A 219 -7.26 -16.72 2.92
CA HIS A 219 -7.87 -18.05 2.78
C HIS A 219 -9.40 -17.97 2.58
N ASN A 220 -10.10 -17.19 3.41
CA ASN A 220 -11.55 -17.03 3.30
C ASN A 220 -11.97 -16.37 1.98
N LEU A 221 -11.20 -15.43 1.46
CA LEU A 221 -11.45 -14.85 0.13
C LEU A 221 -11.28 -15.88 -0.98
N ILE A 222 -10.20 -16.69 -0.92
CA ILE A 222 -9.94 -17.76 -1.89
C ILE A 222 -11.09 -18.77 -1.91
N GLU A 223 -11.52 -19.25 -0.73
CA GLU A 223 -12.61 -20.22 -0.60
C GLU A 223 -13.96 -19.66 -1.06
N THR A 224 -14.14 -18.33 -0.98
CA THR A 224 -15.36 -17.66 -1.44
C THR A 224 -15.32 -17.36 -2.94
N LEU A 225 -14.24 -16.78 -3.43
CA LEU A 225 -14.04 -16.41 -4.83
C LEU A 225 -13.84 -17.65 -5.71
N LYS A 226 -13.18 -18.68 -5.18
CA LYS A 226 -12.84 -19.94 -5.87
C LYS A 226 -12.12 -19.72 -7.20
N PRO A 227 -11.03 -18.98 -7.22
CA PRO A 227 -10.23 -18.83 -8.43
C PRO A 227 -9.54 -20.15 -8.75
N ARG A 228 -9.09 -20.33 -10.00
CA ARG A 228 -8.27 -21.48 -10.36
C ARG A 228 -6.85 -21.35 -9.77
N MET A 229 -6.28 -20.16 -9.83
CA MET A 229 -4.97 -19.83 -9.27
C MET A 229 -5.06 -18.60 -8.37
N VAL A 230 -4.19 -18.54 -7.37
CA VAL A 230 -4.00 -17.37 -6.52
C VAL A 230 -2.52 -16.99 -6.47
N LEU A 231 -2.23 -15.72 -6.65
CA LEU A 231 -0.92 -15.12 -6.50
C LEU A 231 -0.94 -14.18 -5.28
N PRO A 232 -0.14 -14.45 -4.23
CA PRO A 232 0.13 -13.45 -3.19
C PRO A 232 0.78 -12.21 -3.81
N PHE A 233 0.14 -11.05 -3.72
CA PHE A 233 0.47 -9.87 -4.50
C PHE A 233 0.36 -8.58 -3.67
N ALA A 234 1.02 -7.49 -4.07
CA ALA A 234 0.92 -6.16 -3.47
C ALA A 234 1.13 -6.16 -1.94
N GLY A 235 2.29 -6.64 -1.48
CA GLY A 235 2.57 -6.69 -0.04
C GLY A 235 4.02 -7.00 0.29
N ALA A 236 4.92 -6.96 -0.71
CA ALA A 236 6.33 -7.30 -0.54
C ALA A 236 7.17 -6.04 -0.34
N TYR A 237 7.65 -5.82 0.88
CA TYR A 237 8.61 -4.76 1.19
C TYR A 237 9.43 -5.09 2.43
N ILE A 238 10.57 -4.43 2.56
CA ILE A 238 11.38 -4.38 3.78
C ILE A 238 11.72 -2.93 4.11
N LEU A 239 12.03 -2.65 5.37
CA LEU A 239 12.53 -1.35 5.79
C LEU A 239 14.05 -1.29 5.64
N GLY A 240 14.54 -0.22 5.01
CA GLY A 240 15.95 0.15 4.94
C GLY A 240 16.31 1.30 5.89
N GLY A 241 17.56 1.78 5.79
CA GLY A 241 18.08 2.82 6.66
C GLY A 241 18.08 2.42 8.12
N HIS A 242 18.08 3.40 9.02
CA HIS A 242 18.11 3.13 10.47
C HIS A 242 16.83 2.46 11.01
N LEU A 243 15.75 2.35 10.21
CA LEU A 243 14.54 1.60 10.56
C LEU A 243 14.62 0.10 10.23
N SER A 244 15.68 -0.34 9.58
CA SER A 244 15.86 -1.76 9.16
C SER A 244 15.75 -2.76 10.31
N HIS A 245 16.12 -2.37 11.54
CA HIS A 245 15.99 -3.20 12.75
C HIS A 245 14.54 -3.52 13.14
N LEU A 246 13.56 -2.86 12.52
CA LEU A 246 12.13 -3.08 12.78
C LEU A 246 11.54 -4.23 11.94
N ASN A 247 12.27 -4.73 10.94
CA ASN A 247 11.77 -5.78 10.04
C ASN A 247 11.27 -7.03 10.80
N ASP A 248 11.88 -7.38 11.93
CA ASP A 248 11.47 -8.52 12.76
C ASP A 248 10.12 -8.32 13.46
N TYR A 249 9.61 -7.09 13.50
CA TYR A 249 8.40 -6.72 14.22
C TYR A 249 7.28 -6.20 13.32
N LEU A 250 7.51 -6.08 12.01
CA LEU A 250 6.45 -5.72 11.08
C LEU A 250 5.39 -6.83 11.01
N GLY A 251 4.13 -6.48 10.89
CA GLY A 251 3.05 -7.46 10.70
C GLY A 251 3.01 -8.03 9.28
N THR A 252 4.18 -8.30 8.68
CA THR A 252 4.36 -8.73 7.28
C THR A 252 5.15 -10.03 7.19
N THR A 253 5.01 -10.71 6.05
CA THR A 253 5.74 -11.94 5.75
C THR A 253 6.13 -11.99 4.28
N THR A 254 6.97 -12.95 3.89
CA THR A 254 7.28 -13.23 2.49
C THR A 254 6.12 -14.00 1.83
N TRP A 255 6.06 -13.94 0.50
CA TRP A 255 5.07 -14.72 -0.26
C TRP A 255 5.30 -16.24 -0.13
N ASP A 256 6.56 -16.71 0.10
CA ASP A 256 6.85 -18.13 0.38
C ASP A 256 6.17 -18.60 1.66
N ILE A 257 6.34 -17.86 2.77
CA ILE A 257 5.69 -18.16 4.04
C ILE A 257 4.17 -18.06 3.92
N CYS A 258 3.66 -17.08 3.17
CA CYS A 258 2.24 -16.97 2.87
C CYS A 258 1.71 -18.24 2.16
N ALA A 259 2.39 -18.70 1.12
CA ALA A 259 2.03 -19.90 0.39
C ALA A 259 2.12 -21.16 1.27
N GLU A 260 3.17 -21.30 2.08
CA GLU A 260 3.33 -22.41 3.03
C GLU A 260 2.14 -22.45 4.01
N LYS A 261 1.78 -21.32 4.61
CA LYS A 261 0.65 -21.24 5.55
C LYS A 261 -0.68 -21.52 4.87
N LEU A 262 -0.95 -20.99 3.68
CA LEU A 262 -2.17 -21.28 2.93
C LEU A 262 -2.28 -22.77 2.57
N ASN A 263 -1.20 -23.38 2.10
CA ASN A 263 -1.15 -24.82 1.82
C ASN A 263 -1.32 -25.65 3.09
N GLY A 264 -0.80 -25.19 4.23
CA GLY A 264 -0.95 -25.83 5.54
C GLY A 264 -2.39 -25.83 6.06
N ILE A 265 -3.17 -24.79 5.79
CA ILE A 265 -4.61 -24.72 6.09
C ILE A 265 -5.38 -25.64 5.11
N GLY A 266 -4.93 -25.69 3.86
CA GLY A 266 -5.55 -26.40 2.75
C GLY A 266 -6.53 -25.53 1.96
N LEU A 267 -6.39 -25.56 0.64
CA LEU A 267 -7.28 -24.87 -0.30
C LEU A 267 -8.14 -25.89 -1.04
N SER A 268 -9.45 -25.61 -1.16
CA SER A 268 -10.39 -26.57 -1.76
C SER A 268 -10.28 -26.67 -3.28
N SER A 269 -9.82 -25.60 -3.96
CA SER A 269 -9.87 -25.54 -5.43
C SER A 269 -8.78 -24.69 -6.08
N ALA A 270 -8.08 -23.82 -5.34
CA ALA A 270 -7.10 -22.92 -5.90
C ALA A 270 -5.68 -23.48 -5.79
N GLU A 271 -4.85 -23.23 -6.79
CA GLU A 271 -3.42 -23.44 -6.77
C GLU A 271 -2.71 -22.14 -6.40
N VAL A 272 -1.77 -22.19 -5.46
CA VAL A 272 -0.94 -21.02 -5.13
C VAL A 272 0.21 -20.95 -6.13
N VAL A 273 0.28 -19.86 -6.88
CA VAL A 273 1.36 -19.57 -7.83
C VAL A 273 2.27 -18.55 -7.21
N LEU A 274 3.57 -18.79 -7.30
CA LEU A 274 4.62 -17.84 -6.87
C LEU A 274 5.47 -17.44 -8.07
N LEU A 275 5.81 -16.17 -8.13
CA LEU A 275 6.59 -15.59 -9.24
C LEU A 275 7.75 -14.76 -8.68
N ARG A 276 8.84 -14.74 -9.42
CA ARG A 276 10.00 -13.87 -9.25
C ARG A 276 10.01 -12.80 -10.33
N GLU A 277 10.82 -11.78 -10.17
CA GLU A 277 11.04 -10.76 -11.20
C GLU A 277 11.29 -11.40 -12.58
N HIS A 278 10.55 -10.94 -13.60
CA HIS A 278 10.54 -11.47 -14.98
C HIS A 278 10.01 -12.90 -15.16
N ASP A 279 9.37 -13.48 -14.14
CA ASP A 279 8.56 -14.66 -14.37
C ASP A 279 7.29 -14.29 -15.13
N VAL A 280 7.01 -15.07 -16.17
CA VAL A 280 5.82 -14.90 -17.00
C VAL A 280 4.89 -16.08 -16.79
N LEU A 281 3.71 -15.81 -16.24
CA LEU A 281 2.64 -16.77 -16.06
C LEU A 281 1.69 -16.74 -17.27
N ASN A 282 1.53 -17.88 -17.94
CA ASN A 282 0.42 -18.08 -18.85
C ASN A 282 -0.86 -18.33 -18.02
N ILE A 283 -1.76 -17.33 -17.96
CA ILE A 283 -2.96 -17.43 -17.11
C ILE A 283 -3.92 -18.48 -17.61
N GLU A 284 -3.94 -18.79 -18.91
CA GLU A 284 -4.82 -19.83 -19.48
C GLU A 284 -4.40 -21.24 -19.05
N THR A 285 -3.09 -21.55 -19.09
CA THR A 285 -2.58 -22.90 -18.79
C THR A 285 -2.11 -23.08 -17.36
N GLY A 286 -1.68 -22.01 -16.69
CA GLY A 286 -1.02 -22.04 -15.38
C GLY A 286 0.49 -22.26 -15.48
N GLU A 287 1.04 -22.40 -16.69
CA GLU A 287 2.48 -22.62 -16.90
C GLU A 287 3.28 -21.31 -16.72
N THR A 288 4.45 -21.42 -16.15
CA THR A 288 5.44 -20.32 -16.05
C THR A 288 6.60 -20.54 -16.99
N ASN A 289 7.27 -19.47 -17.42
CA ASN A 289 8.43 -19.53 -18.32
C ASN A 289 9.66 -20.18 -17.67
N ARG A 290 9.70 -20.31 -16.34
CA ARG A 290 10.75 -21.01 -15.59
C ARG A 290 10.21 -21.57 -14.28
N GLU A 291 10.94 -22.50 -13.66
CA GLU A 291 10.64 -23.06 -12.36
C GLU A 291 10.85 -21.98 -11.28
N TYR A 292 9.94 -21.95 -10.31
CA TYR A 292 10.03 -20.99 -9.19
C TYR A 292 11.21 -21.32 -8.27
N GLU A 293 11.99 -20.30 -7.95
CA GLU A 293 13.06 -20.37 -6.95
C GLU A 293 12.65 -19.68 -5.66
N PRO A 294 12.62 -20.39 -4.49
CA PRO A 294 12.28 -19.78 -3.20
C PRO A 294 13.18 -18.61 -2.83
N LEU A 295 12.66 -17.72 -1.97
CA LEU A 295 13.45 -16.62 -1.41
C LEU A 295 14.54 -17.15 -0.48
N ASP A 296 15.74 -16.56 -0.55
CA ASP A 296 16.85 -16.87 0.33
C ASP A 296 16.84 -15.92 1.55
N ASN A 297 16.47 -16.47 2.72
CA ASN A 297 16.42 -15.71 3.97
C ASN A 297 17.81 -15.21 4.41
N ALA A 298 18.88 -15.98 4.17
CA ALA A 298 20.23 -15.53 4.52
C ALA A 298 20.67 -14.36 3.63
N HIS A 299 20.32 -14.39 2.36
CA HIS A 299 20.54 -13.26 1.45
C HIS A 299 19.70 -12.04 1.88
N MET A 300 18.45 -12.25 2.35
CA MET A 300 17.61 -11.16 2.85
C MET A 300 18.25 -10.45 4.05
N GLU A 301 18.74 -11.20 5.03
CA GLU A 301 19.45 -10.64 6.19
C GLU A 301 20.70 -9.84 5.79
N GLN A 302 21.49 -10.37 4.84
CA GLN A 302 22.67 -9.67 4.32
C GLN A 302 22.27 -8.36 3.59
N TYR A 303 21.21 -8.40 2.78
CA TYR A 303 20.72 -7.23 2.09
C TYR A 303 20.20 -6.17 3.07
N ILE A 304 19.45 -6.55 4.09
CA ILE A 304 19.00 -5.63 5.15
C ILE A 304 20.22 -4.96 5.83
N GLN A 305 21.28 -5.71 6.09
CA GLN A 305 22.51 -5.15 6.66
C GLN A 305 23.17 -4.14 5.70
N GLN A 306 23.20 -4.40 4.40
CA GLN A 306 23.77 -3.50 3.40
C GLN A 306 23.04 -2.15 3.34
N ILE A 307 21.69 -2.19 3.36
CA ILE A 307 20.86 -0.98 3.26
C ILE A 307 20.62 -0.29 4.63
N SER A 308 21.10 -0.85 5.74
CA SER A 308 20.87 -0.30 7.08
C SER A 308 21.53 1.06 7.33
N GLY A 309 22.56 1.39 6.54
CA GLY A 309 23.27 2.67 6.60
C GLY A 309 22.71 3.76 5.69
N ASP A 310 21.68 3.48 4.92
CA ASP A 310 21.07 4.46 4.02
C ASP A 310 20.35 5.56 4.81
N THR A 311 20.44 6.79 4.29
CA THR A 311 19.85 7.98 4.92
C THR A 311 18.51 8.33 4.24
N TYR A 312 17.63 8.98 4.98
CA TYR A 312 16.34 9.40 4.46
C TYR A 312 16.40 10.80 3.84
N PRO A 313 15.56 11.09 2.82
CA PRO A 313 15.60 12.38 2.12
C PRO A 313 15.48 13.60 3.02
N TYR A 314 14.68 13.52 4.09
CA TYR A 314 14.51 14.65 5.03
C TYR A 314 15.72 14.87 5.93
N GLU A 315 16.64 13.92 6.07
CA GLU A 315 17.82 14.06 6.94
C GLU A 315 18.83 15.07 6.41
N SER A 316 18.74 15.41 5.12
CA SER A 316 19.53 16.47 4.50
C SER A 316 18.97 17.89 4.74
N ASP A 317 17.74 18.01 5.25
CA ASP A 317 17.12 19.31 5.55
C ASP A 317 17.73 19.95 6.80
N ASN A 318 17.63 21.27 6.87
CA ASN A 318 18.00 22.00 8.09
C ASN A 318 17.04 21.65 9.23
N ILE A 319 17.58 21.52 10.44
CA ILE A 319 16.75 21.35 11.64
C ILE A 319 15.90 22.62 11.82
N PRO A 320 14.56 22.50 11.86
CA PRO A 320 13.67 23.65 11.99
C PRO A 320 13.74 24.27 13.40
N ASP A 321 13.38 25.54 13.51
CA ASP A 321 13.20 26.19 14.81
C ASP A 321 11.99 25.62 15.55
N SER A 322 12.22 25.10 16.76
CA SER A 322 11.19 24.46 17.59
C SER A 322 10.06 25.43 17.97
N ALA A 323 10.34 26.70 18.17
CA ALA A 323 9.30 27.69 18.48
C ALA A 323 8.37 27.91 17.29
N GLN A 324 8.93 27.91 16.07
CA GLN A 324 8.13 28.00 14.84
C GLN A 324 7.29 26.72 14.63
N ILE A 325 7.87 25.53 14.87
CA ILE A 325 7.12 24.26 14.79
C ILE A 325 5.94 24.28 15.75
N ILE A 326 6.11 24.74 16.99
CA ILE A 326 5.02 24.82 17.98
C ILE A 326 3.90 25.75 17.50
N ALA A 327 4.25 26.94 16.99
CA ALA A 327 3.27 27.89 16.47
C ALA A 327 2.50 27.33 15.25
N ASP A 328 3.19 26.62 14.38
CA ASP A 328 2.60 25.99 13.19
C ASP A 328 1.73 24.78 13.56
N LEU A 329 2.12 24.02 14.59
CA LEU A 329 1.29 22.93 15.15
C LEU A 329 -0.04 23.46 15.72
N GLU A 330 -0.07 24.62 16.35
CA GLU A 330 -1.30 25.26 16.81
C GLU A 330 -2.28 25.47 15.65
N THR A 331 -1.79 26.09 14.57
CA THR A 331 -2.56 26.34 13.34
C THR A 331 -3.03 25.05 12.69
N ALA A 332 -2.12 24.08 12.53
CA ALA A 332 -2.43 22.79 11.92
C ALA A 332 -3.43 21.97 12.74
N SER A 333 -3.33 22.03 14.08
CA SER A 333 -4.25 21.36 15.00
C SER A 333 -5.66 21.93 14.92
N ASP A 334 -5.80 23.26 14.80
CA ASP A 334 -7.11 23.88 14.59
C ASP A 334 -7.74 23.41 13.29
N ARG A 335 -6.97 23.33 12.23
CA ARG A 335 -7.40 22.85 10.92
C ARG A 335 -7.84 21.37 10.97
N MET A 336 -7.05 20.52 11.61
CA MET A 336 -7.38 19.12 11.84
C MET A 336 -8.70 18.99 12.62
N ARG A 337 -8.87 19.71 13.75
CA ARG A 337 -10.09 19.69 14.57
C ARG A 337 -11.33 20.15 13.79
N GLN A 338 -11.21 21.20 12.97
CA GLN A 338 -12.30 21.63 12.09
C GLN A 338 -12.70 20.52 11.10
N ARG A 339 -11.70 19.79 10.58
CA ARG A 339 -11.94 18.67 9.67
C ARG A 339 -12.61 17.50 10.38
N MET A 340 -12.15 17.13 11.58
CA MET A 340 -12.79 16.12 12.43
C MET A 340 -14.27 16.47 12.68
N THR A 341 -14.54 17.72 13.06
CA THR A 341 -15.93 18.18 13.31
C THR A 341 -16.81 18.03 12.07
N ARG A 342 -16.32 18.44 10.89
CA ARG A 342 -17.06 18.30 9.62
C ARG A 342 -17.29 16.85 9.21
N ALA A 343 -16.37 15.97 9.56
CA ALA A 343 -16.42 14.54 9.27
C ALA A 343 -17.21 13.75 10.33
N GLY A 344 -17.65 14.39 11.43
CA GLY A 344 -18.30 13.71 12.55
C GLY A 344 -17.35 12.79 13.34
N ILE A 345 -16.03 13.00 13.22
CA ILE A 345 -15.02 12.26 13.97
C ILE A 345 -14.98 12.79 15.40
N THR A 346 -15.08 11.90 16.37
CA THR A 346 -14.94 12.22 17.80
C THR A 346 -13.88 11.32 18.42
N SER A 347 -13.05 11.89 19.27
CA SER A 347 -12.10 11.15 20.11
C SER A 347 -11.92 11.88 21.43
N ASP A 348 -11.91 11.13 22.52
CA ASP A 348 -11.58 11.60 23.87
C ASP A 348 -10.08 11.46 24.18
N ARG A 349 -9.32 10.87 23.27
CA ARG A 349 -7.90 10.60 23.46
C ARG A 349 -7.07 11.89 23.36
N THR A 350 -6.26 12.13 24.37
CA THR A 350 -5.23 13.18 24.31
C THR A 350 -4.17 12.79 23.29
N VAL A 351 -3.90 13.68 22.32
CA VAL A 351 -2.86 13.47 21.30
C VAL A 351 -1.76 14.49 21.49
N THR A 352 -0.52 14.00 21.57
CA THR A 352 0.67 14.86 21.69
C THR A 352 1.69 14.54 20.61
N ILE A 353 2.42 15.58 20.17
CA ILE A 353 3.62 15.43 19.33
C ILE A 353 4.81 15.96 20.11
N ASP A 354 5.89 15.20 20.15
CA ASP A 354 7.14 15.66 20.77
C ASP A 354 7.85 16.69 19.88
N VAL A 355 8.25 17.82 20.50
CA VAL A 355 9.08 18.85 19.88
C VAL A 355 10.25 19.13 20.82
N ASP A 356 11.44 18.63 20.48
CA ASP A 356 12.65 18.74 21.31
C ASP A 356 12.48 18.24 22.75
N GLY A 357 11.87 17.08 22.92
CA GLY A 357 11.62 16.48 24.23
C GLY A 357 10.47 17.14 25.02
N LYS A 358 9.67 17.98 24.36
CA LYS A 358 8.48 18.61 24.93
C LYS A 358 7.23 18.08 24.24
N PRO A 359 6.33 17.38 24.93
CA PRO A 359 5.08 16.95 24.36
C PRO A 359 4.14 18.14 24.16
N ILE A 360 3.78 18.42 22.91
CA ILE A 360 2.83 19.47 22.54
C ILE A 360 1.48 18.80 22.28
N GLN A 361 0.48 19.16 23.06
CA GLN A 361 -0.88 18.62 22.87
C GLN A 361 -1.52 19.27 21.64
N ILE A 362 -2.01 18.43 20.73
CA ILE A 362 -2.67 18.87 19.49
C ILE A 362 -4.17 18.53 19.47
N HIS A 363 -4.65 17.67 20.37
CA HIS A 363 -6.06 17.27 20.51
C HIS A 363 -6.33 16.78 21.95
N PRO A 364 -7.54 17.02 22.56
CA PRO A 364 -8.72 17.74 22.02
C PRO A 364 -8.57 19.25 21.95
N VAL A 365 -7.64 19.84 22.68
CA VAL A 365 -7.28 21.27 22.63
C VAL A 365 -5.76 21.38 22.47
N PHE A 366 -5.31 22.44 21.79
CA PHE A 366 -3.89 22.73 21.72
C PHE A 366 -3.36 23.25 23.07
N SER A 367 -2.23 22.69 23.54
CA SER A 367 -1.55 23.17 24.75
C SER A 367 -0.06 22.84 24.72
N THR A 368 0.74 23.75 25.23
CA THR A 368 2.19 23.55 25.48
C THR A 368 2.46 23.13 26.93
N ASP A 369 1.44 23.17 27.78
CA ASP A 369 1.49 22.71 29.17
C ASP A 369 0.59 21.46 29.26
N THR A 370 1.20 20.29 29.15
CA THR A 370 0.49 19.02 29.03
C THR A 370 0.74 18.11 30.22
N ASP A 371 -0.31 17.46 30.68
CA ASP A 371 -0.20 16.32 31.57
C ASP A 371 0.14 15.06 30.74
N THR A 372 1.38 14.60 30.82
CA THR A 372 1.85 13.42 30.10
C THR A 372 1.28 12.10 30.61
N ASP A 373 0.67 12.11 31.81
CA ASP A 373 0.02 10.94 32.41
C ASP A 373 -1.48 10.86 32.09
N ALA A 374 -2.03 11.87 31.41
CA ALA A 374 -3.42 11.87 30.97
C ALA A 374 -3.74 10.63 30.11
N THR A 375 -4.86 9.97 30.41
CA THR A 375 -5.38 8.81 29.67
C THR A 375 -6.87 8.98 29.38
N PRO A 376 -7.37 8.51 28.22
CA PRO A 376 -6.66 7.83 27.13
C PRO A 376 -5.74 8.77 26.34
N ARG A 377 -4.60 8.25 25.86
CA ARG A 377 -3.60 9.06 25.14
C ARG A 377 -3.00 8.39 23.91
N LEU A 378 -2.50 9.20 22.99
CA LEU A 378 -1.62 8.84 21.88
C LEU A 378 -0.48 9.86 21.83
N ALA A 379 0.74 9.43 22.14
CA ALA A 379 1.93 10.27 21.98
C ALA A 379 2.66 9.86 20.70
N CYS A 380 3.07 10.84 19.91
CA CYS A 380 3.77 10.68 18.64
C CYS A 380 5.14 11.34 18.72
N VAL A 381 6.18 10.63 18.26
CA VAL A 381 7.55 11.15 18.18
C VAL A 381 8.06 10.91 16.76
N MET A 382 8.66 11.93 16.15
CA MET A 382 9.29 11.85 14.83
C MET A 382 10.39 12.89 14.70
N ASP A 383 11.21 12.76 13.66
CA ASP A 383 12.22 13.77 13.32
C ASP A 383 11.54 15.11 12.99
N LEU A 384 12.05 16.22 13.56
CA LEU A 384 11.45 17.54 13.36
C LEU A 384 11.51 18.02 11.91
N ARG A 385 12.50 17.57 11.13
CA ARG A 385 12.61 17.86 9.69
C ARG A 385 11.46 17.22 8.92
N LEU A 386 11.11 15.98 9.27
CA LEU A 386 9.95 15.28 8.69
C LEU A 386 8.64 15.94 9.12
N LEU A 387 8.51 16.29 10.40
CA LEU A 387 7.36 17.05 10.89
C LEU A 387 7.19 18.38 10.14
N ARG A 388 8.29 19.09 9.88
CA ARG A 388 8.28 20.33 9.06
C ARG A 388 7.76 20.05 7.64
N ARG A 389 8.25 19.01 6.99
CA ARG A 389 7.78 18.61 5.66
C ARG A 389 6.28 18.27 5.65
N ILE A 390 5.78 17.60 6.70
CA ILE A 390 4.34 17.29 6.84
C ILE A 390 3.52 18.57 6.99
N LEU A 391 3.95 19.49 7.88
CA LEU A 391 3.27 20.77 8.08
C LEU A 391 3.22 21.60 6.79
N ASP A 392 4.27 21.59 5.99
CA ASP A 392 4.37 22.26 4.70
C ASP A 392 3.71 21.52 3.53
N ARG A 393 3.18 20.32 3.75
CA ARG A 393 2.59 19.45 2.72
C ARG A 393 3.59 18.98 1.65
N VAL A 394 4.88 18.97 1.98
CA VAL A 394 5.92 18.34 1.15
C VAL A 394 5.90 16.82 1.35
N SER A 395 5.68 16.40 2.59
CA SER A 395 5.40 15.00 2.98
C SER A 395 3.96 14.86 3.47
N HIS A 396 3.49 13.62 3.56
CA HIS A 396 2.15 13.33 4.05
C HIS A 396 2.21 12.48 5.32
N TRP A 397 1.34 12.78 6.32
CA TRP A 397 1.31 12.03 7.58
C TRP A 397 1.18 10.52 7.36
N ASN A 398 0.27 10.11 6.48
CA ASN A 398 0.04 8.70 6.16
C ASN A 398 1.30 8.01 5.63
N ASN A 399 2.05 8.67 4.72
CA ASN A 399 3.31 8.13 4.20
C ASN A 399 4.37 7.98 5.30
N ALA A 400 4.47 8.97 6.20
CA ALA A 400 5.40 8.91 7.33
C ALA A 400 5.01 7.80 8.33
N GLU A 401 3.70 7.60 8.55
CA GLU A 401 3.17 6.54 9.40
C GLU A 401 3.44 5.15 8.80
N ILE A 402 3.05 4.92 7.54
CA ILE A 402 3.28 3.67 6.81
C ILE A 402 4.78 3.36 6.71
N GLY A 403 5.61 4.36 6.45
CA GLY A 403 7.07 4.25 6.41
C GLY A 403 7.73 4.00 7.77
N CYS A 404 6.96 3.87 8.85
CA CYS A 404 7.48 3.67 10.21
C CYS A 404 8.35 4.83 10.74
N HIS A 405 8.20 6.06 10.23
CA HIS A 405 8.94 7.23 10.71
C HIS A 405 8.33 7.85 11.97
N VAL A 406 7.09 7.51 12.29
CA VAL A 406 6.40 7.98 13.49
C VAL A 406 6.44 6.89 14.55
N GLU A 407 6.97 7.22 15.72
CA GLU A 407 6.91 6.39 16.92
C GLU A 407 5.66 6.72 17.71
N PHE A 408 4.97 5.70 18.17
CA PHE A 408 3.71 5.84 18.90
C PHE A 408 3.81 5.26 20.31
N ASN A 409 3.20 5.94 21.27
CA ASN A 409 2.90 5.40 22.59
C ASN A 409 1.41 5.64 22.88
N ARG A 410 0.63 4.57 23.04
CA ARG A 410 -0.82 4.71 23.27
C ARG A 410 -1.28 3.96 24.50
N THR A 411 -2.21 4.56 25.21
CA THR A 411 -2.85 3.99 26.40
C THR A 411 -4.33 4.33 26.40
N PRO A 412 -5.25 3.35 26.45
CA PRO A 412 -5.02 1.90 26.32
C PRO A 412 -4.48 1.51 24.94
N ASN A 413 -3.94 0.28 24.80
CA ASN A 413 -3.44 -0.25 23.52
C ASN A 413 -4.60 -0.65 22.59
N GLU A 414 -5.42 0.31 22.20
CA GLU A 414 -6.58 0.15 21.32
C GLU A 414 -6.42 1.00 20.06
N TYR A 415 -6.71 0.40 18.90
CA TYR A 415 -6.66 1.10 17.62
C TYR A 415 -7.90 1.97 17.43
N GLN A 416 -7.69 3.23 17.10
CA GLN A 416 -8.75 4.19 16.75
C GLN A 416 -8.51 4.66 15.31
N PRO A 417 -9.08 3.98 14.30
CA PRO A 417 -8.86 4.31 12.89
C PRO A 417 -9.18 5.77 12.57
N ASP A 418 -10.25 6.28 13.14
CA ASP A 418 -10.73 7.64 12.94
C ASP A 418 -9.72 8.70 13.35
N LEU A 419 -9.00 8.45 14.46
CA LEU A 419 -7.97 9.36 14.94
C LEU A 419 -6.75 9.36 14.00
N HIS A 420 -6.29 8.17 13.55
CA HIS A 420 -5.19 8.08 12.60
C HIS A 420 -5.56 8.73 11.26
N THR A 421 -6.81 8.56 10.81
CA THR A 421 -7.33 9.27 9.64
C THR A 421 -7.34 10.79 9.86
N ALA A 422 -7.71 11.27 11.04
CA ALA A 422 -7.71 12.70 11.35
C ALA A 422 -6.30 13.32 11.32
N LEU A 423 -5.28 12.58 11.76
CA LEU A 423 -3.88 13.04 11.75
C LEU A 423 -3.36 13.32 10.33
N GLN A 424 -3.93 12.72 9.29
CA GLN A 424 -3.62 13.01 7.90
C GLN A 424 -3.94 14.48 7.51
N PHE A 425 -4.75 15.18 8.29
CA PHE A 425 -5.08 16.60 8.10
C PHE A 425 -4.24 17.55 8.95
N LEU A 426 -3.20 17.05 9.60
CA LEU A 426 -2.27 17.86 10.39
C LEU A 426 -1.26 18.54 9.46
N HIS A 427 -1.66 19.69 8.87
CA HIS A 427 -0.82 20.48 7.97
C HIS A 427 -1.32 21.93 7.92
N LEU A 428 -0.47 22.85 7.45
CA LEU A 428 -0.76 24.28 7.24
C LEU A 428 -1.66 24.55 6.03
#